data_e34e9891fba3d63ad25943b3d516d705
#
_entry.id   e34e9891fba3d63ad25943b3d516d705
#
_cell.length_a   1.000
_cell.length_b   1.000
_cell.length_c   1.000
_cell.angle_alpha   90.00
_cell.angle_beta   90.00
_cell.angle_gamma   90.00
#
_symmetry.space_group_name_H-M   'P 1'
#
loop_
_entity.id
_entity.type
_entity.pdbx_description
1 polymer ?
#
loop_
_entity_poly.entity_id
_entity_poly.type
_entity_poly.pdbx_seq_one_letter_code
_entity_poly.pdbx_strand_id
1 'polypeptide(L)'
;QNMIENNISSDSLTSLVSGFAHAVGCYIIVFDSQNKVVSCSAKSPYLDNPPMFVNGEYTKTVLSGQKNSLIGTMGGLFKEVMFTLQMPIKDTSGQTVGAVSMSRPIPEHQKMKYDILKVLLLSMGLLLVFLLLMTYFTASKISVPIKKISEATKAFAKGNFSVRVDDATLYSGVDEVAELADAFNNMAHEIEKAEEIKNTFISDVSHELRTPMTTIGGFVSGILDDTIPPEKQKDYLKIVYDEVARLSRLVNSFLDITRLQSDKLTLKPVNFDINEVIRIVLIGLEQKLEDRNISVELDLDEENCYVNADRDSITRVVTNLLDNAAKFTNDNGKITVSVTQSQHDTFISIKNTGCGISDEQKQMIFKRFYKADKSRSLNKGGTGIGLYLVKNILSAHGKDITVNSVEGEYAEFVFSLDKGKYKRRAIDSAEKRINDINNE
;
A
#
# COMPACT_ATOMS: atom_id res chain seq x y z
N GLN A 1 -2.22 83.90 41.57
CA GLN A 1 -2.25 84.42 42.95
C GLN A 1 -2.23 85.98 42.98
N ASN A 2 -1.21 86.60 42.43
CA ASN A 2 -1.05 88.05 42.34
C ASN A 2 -2.16 88.75 41.56
N MET A 3 -2.93 88.09 40.73
CA MET A 3 -3.96 88.70 39.90
C MET A 3 -5.31 88.90 40.61
N ILE A 4 -5.62 88.00 41.59
CA ILE A 4 -6.84 88.15 42.42
C ILE A 4 -6.65 89.23 43.47
N GLU A 5 -5.48 89.43 44.00
CA GLU A 5 -5.11 90.41 44.98
C GLU A 5 -4.99 91.86 44.41
N ASN A 6 -4.69 92.00 43.09
CA ASN A 6 -4.41 93.25 42.44
C ASN A 6 -5.61 93.90 41.65
N ASN A 7 -6.86 93.51 41.89
CA ASN A 7 -8.06 94.06 41.25
C ASN A 7 -7.98 94.07 39.70
N ILE A 8 -7.45 93.02 39.08
CA ILE A 8 -7.45 92.87 37.61
C ILE A 8 -8.92 92.76 37.16
N SER A 9 -9.33 93.54 36.17
CA SER A 9 -10.72 93.47 35.64
C SER A 9 -11.08 92.08 35.15
N SER A 10 -12.26 91.59 35.39
CA SER A 10 -12.78 90.30 34.95
C SER A 10 -12.54 90.03 33.46
N ASP A 11 -12.56 91.07 32.63
CA ASP A 11 -12.38 90.99 31.18
C ASP A 11 -10.90 90.62 30.82
N SER A 12 -9.93 91.20 31.54
CA SER A 12 -8.51 90.94 31.33
C SER A 12 -8.14 89.48 31.73
N LEU A 13 -8.72 88.99 32.84
CA LEU A 13 -8.52 87.63 33.28
C LEU A 13 -9.14 86.62 32.26
N THR A 14 -10.34 86.94 31.75
CA THR A 14 -11.01 86.11 30.76
C THR A 14 -10.22 86.01 29.44
N SER A 15 -9.66 87.14 29.00
CA SER A 15 -8.81 87.14 27.79
C SER A 15 -7.54 86.27 27.96
N LEU A 16 -6.86 86.39 29.11
CA LEU A 16 -5.67 85.55 29.41
C LEU A 16 -6.00 84.05 29.50
N VAL A 17 -7.12 83.74 30.23
CA VAL A 17 -7.56 82.32 30.35
C VAL A 17 -7.94 81.73 28.99
N SER A 18 -8.62 82.53 28.13
CA SER A 18 -9.03 82.15 26.78
C SER A 18 -7.80 81.94 25.86
N GLY A 19 -6.81 82.83 25.91
CA GLY A 19 -5.57 82.70 25.14
C GLY A 19 -4.80 81.46 25.52
N PHE A 20 -4.63 81.19 26.82
CA PHE A 20 -3.96 80.03 27.31
C PHE A 20 -4.71 78.72 26.99
N ALA A 21 -6.04 78.73 27.18
CA ALA A 21 -6.90 77.58 26.84
C ALA A 21 -6.79 77.22 25.36
N HIS A 22 -6.79 78.20 24.47
CA HIS A 22 -6.63 78.02 23.04
C HIS A 22 -5.20 77.38 22.69
N ALA A 23 -4.14 77.88 23.31
CA ALA A 23 -2.77 77.44 23.07
C ALA A 23 -2.57 75.99 23.53
N VAL A 24 -3.23 75.60 24.62
CA VAL A 24 -3.08 74.24 25.18
C VAL A 24 -4.17 73.29 24.65
N GLY A 25 -5.16 73.77 23.93
CA GLY A 25 -6.28 72.98 23.39
C GLY A 25 -7.15 72.35 24.50
N CYS A 26 -7.41 73.10 25.55
CA CYS A 26 -8.22 72.67 26.68
C CYS A 26 -9.26 73.75 26.99
N TYR A 27 -10.29 73.41 27.79
CA TYR A 27 -11.26 74.29 28.34
C TYR A 27 -10.92 74.61 29.78
N ILE A 28 -10.84 75.89 30.15
CA ILE A 28 -10.40 76.29 31.50
C ILE A 28 -11.55 77.03 32.17
N ILE A 29 -11.84 76.65 33.42
CA ILE A 29 -12.80 77.30 34.29
C ILE A 29 -12.05 77.69 35.57
N VAL A 30 -12.17 78.90 35.96
CA VAL A 30 -11.71 79.47 37.25
C VAL A 30 -12.93 79.76 38.11
N PHE A 31 -12.96 79.19 39.32
CA PHE A 31 -14.10 79.39 40.24
C PHE A 31 -13.60 79.67 41.67
N ASP A 32 -14.41 80.34 42.43
CA ASP A 32 -14.12 80.70 43.81
C ASP A 32 -14.45 79.54 44.82
N SER A 33 -14.28 79.82 46.13
CA SER A 33 -14.56 78.85 47.20
C SER A 33 -16.08 78.59 47.35
N GLN A 34 -16.98 79.35 46.72
CA GLN A 34 -18.43 79.15 46.68
C GLN A 34 -18.87 78.44 45.36
N ASN A 35 -17.93 77.94 44.59
CA ASN A 35 -18.17 77.31 43.26
C ASN A 35 -18.70 78.31 42.19
N LYS A 36 -18.68 79.62 42.44
CA LYS A 36 -19.09 80.63 41.43
C LYS A 36 -17.96 80.81 40.45
N VAL A 37 -18.28 80.74 39.14
CA VAL A 37 -17.34 80.95 38.09
C VAL A 37 -16.86 82.39 38.03
N VAL A 38 -15.59 82.62 38.19
CA VAL A 38 -14.90 83.89 38.13
C VAL A 38 -14.50 84.21 36.70
N SER A 39 -14.00 83.22 36.00
CA SER A 39 -13.60 83.35 34.61
C SER A 39 -13.62 82.00 33.94
N CYS A 40 -13.89 81.95 32.64
CA CYS A 40 -13.81 80.75 31.84
C CYS A 40 -13.29 81.06 30.43
N SER A 41 -12.73 80.11 29.77
CA SER A 41 -12.29 80.21 28.37
C SER A 41 -13.52 80.46 27.47
N ALA A 42 -13.40 81.38 26.50
CA ALA A 42 -14.47 81.74 25.59
C ALA A 42 -14.78 80.55 24.66
N LYS A 43 -16.07 80.33 24.34
CA LYS A 43 -16.69 79.39 23.42
C LYS A 43 -15.96 78.08 23.19
N SER A 44 -16.49 77.04 23.76
CA SER A 44 -16.07 75.65 23.46
C SER A 44 -17.18 74.97 22.68
N PRO A 45 -16.83 74.12 21.67
CA PRO A 45 -17.82 73.28 21.00
C PRO A 45 -18.47 72.28 21.93
N TYR A 46 -17.91 72.08 23.10
CA TYR A 46 -18.31 71.03 24.09
C TYR A 46 -19.20 71.62 25.22
N LEU A 47 -19.48 72.90 25.17
CA LEU A 47 -20.27 73.57 26.18
C LEU A 47 -21.31 74.55 25.49
N ASP A 48 -22.56 74.47 25.84
CA ASP A 48 -23.57 75.32 25.22
C ASP A 48 -23.48 76.76 25.72
N ASN A 49 -23.28 76.97 27.01
CA ASN A 49 -23.17 78.34 27.62
C ASN A 49 -22.10 78.28 28.74
N PRO A 50 -21.39 79.40 28.98
CA PRO A 50 -20.47 79.46 30.12
C PRO A 50 -21.23 79.20 31.43
N PRO A 51 -20.76 78.34 32.29
CA PRO A 51 -21.48 78.05 33.54
C PRO A 51 -21.30 79.20 34.51
N MET A 52 -22.37 79.53 35.23
CA MET A 52 -22.30 80.45 36.36
C MET A 52 -21.76 79.84 37.62
N PHE A 53 -22.00 78.57 37.80
CA PHE A 53 -21.54 77.74 38.94
C PHE A 53 -21.06 76.41 38.48
N VAL A 54 -20.06 75.86 39.17
CA VAL A 54 -19.63 74.48 39.04
C VAL A 54 -20.29 73.62 40.12
N ASN A 55 -20.76 72.44 39.76
CA ASN A 55 -21.41 71.59 40.73
C ASN A 55 -20.43 71.16 41.87
N GLY A 56 -20.82 71.49 43.11
CA GLY A 56 -20.02 71.31 44.31
C GLY A 56 -19.61 69.88 44.60
N GLU A 57 -20.29 68.88 44.04
CA GLU A 57 -19.89 67.45 44.15
C GLU A 57 -18.56 67.23 43.52
N TYR A 58 -18.24 67.84 42.39
CA TYR A 58 -16.97 67.65 41.65
C TYR A 58 -15.86 68.60 42.12
N THR A 59 -16.13 69.51 43.01
CA THR A 59 -15.13 70.51 43.48
C THR A 59 -14.69 70.36 44.93
N LYS A 60 -15.38 69.49 45.70
CA LYS A 60 -15.08 69.24 47.13
C LYS A 60 -13.61 68.99 47.40
N THR A 61 -13.01 68.08 46.61
CA THR A 61 -11.61 67.66 46.76
C THR A 61 -10.61 68.80 46.46
N VAL A 62 -10.86 69.57 45.39
CA VAL A 62 -9.96 70.64 45.04
C VAL A 62 -10.12 71.87 46.00
N LEU A 63 -11.34 72.18 46.51
CA LEU A 63 -11.53 73.22 47.49
C LEU A 63 -10.99 72.82 48.90
N SER A 64 -10.80 71.55 49.18
CA SER A 64 -10.06 71.09 50.39
C SER A 64 -8.58 71.33 50.25
N GLY A 65 -8.07 71.84 49.17
CA GLY A 65 -6.66 72.19 48.95
C GLY A 65 -5.85 71.08 48.26
N GLN A 66 -6.49 69.98 47.76
CA GLN A 66 -5.88 68.89 47.06
C GLN A 66 -6.12 68.97 45.54
N LYS A 67 -5.14 68.53 44.76
CA LYS A 67 -5.34 68.35 43.32
C LYS A 67 -6.35 67.24 43.08
N ASN A 68 -7.21 67.42 42.07
CA ASN A 68 -8.20 66.40 41.70
C ASN A 68 -8.19 66.19 40.20
N SER A 69 -8.46 64.93 39.78
CA SER A 69 -8.65 64.61 38.37
C SER A 69 -9.88 63.79 38.19
N LEU A 70 -10.67 64.13 37.19
CA LEU A 70 -11.97 63.58 36.94
C LEU A 70 -12.08 63.17 35.48
N ILE A 71 -12.78 62.08 35.22
CA ILE A 71 -13.19 61.68 33.88
C ILE A 71 -14.72 61.61 33.83
N GLY A 72 -15.31 62.40 32.96
CA GLY A 72 -16.76 62.46 32.84
C GLY A 72 -17.26 63.76 32.27
N THR A 73 -18.59 63.94 32.29
CA THR A 73 -19.23 65.13 31.83
C THR A 73 -19.39 66.27 32.90
N MET A 74 -18.82 66.07 34.10
CA MET A 74 -18.95 66.91 35.26
C MET A 74 -20.44 67.27 35.55
N GLY A 75 -21.33 66.31 35.66
CA GLY A 75 -22.72 66.44 35.93
C GLY A 75 -23.52 67.09 34.78
N GLY A 76 -23.09 66.86 33.55
CA GLY A 76 -23.72 67.39 32.36
C GLY A 76 -23.23 68.80 31.95
N LEU A 77 -22.18 69.29 32.61
CA LEU A 77 -21.51 70.50 32.22
C LEU A 77 -20.95 70.46 30.82
N PHE A 78 -20.37 69.35 30.44
CA PHE A 78 -19.87 69.10 29.10
C PHE A 78 -20.72 68.07 28.34
N LYS A 79 -20.86 68.28 27.02
CA LYS A 79 -21.62 67.38 26.13
C LYS A 79 -20.92 66.05 25.92
N GLU A 80 -19.62 66.06 26.07
CA GLU A 80 -18.76 64.84 25.86
C GLU A 80 -17.98 64.52 27.13
N VAL A 81 -17.43 63.29 27.16
CA VAL A 81 -16.58 62.88 28.27
C VAL A 81 -15.25 63.63 28.20
N MET A 82 -14.94 64.33 29.23
CA MET A 82 -13.72 65.14 29.35
C MET A 82 -12.82 64.53 30.40
N PHE A 83 -11.52 64.64 30.17
CA PHE A 83 -10.54 64.56 31.23
C PHE A 83 -10.33 65.92 31.84
N THR A 84 -10.65 66.08 33.09
CA THR A 84 -10.57 67.33 33.84
C THR A 84 -9.56 67.22 34.94
N LEU A 85 -8.62 68.14 34.95
CA LEU A 85 -7.63 68.33 36.03
C LEU A 85 -7.99 69.60 36.78
N GLN A 86 -8.08 69.46 38.11
CA GLN A 86 -8.42 70.59 38.99
C GLN A 86 -7.24 70.89 39.94
N MET A 87 -6.92 72.18 40.07
CA MET A 87 -5.82 72.65 40.95
C MET A 87 -6.33 73.73 41.85
N PRO A 88 -6.08 73.67 43.17
CA PRO A 88 -6.47 74.73 44.11
C PRO A 88 -5.67 76.02 43.92
N ILE A 89 -6.32 77.16 44.05
CA ILE A 89 -5.71 78.46 44.15
C ILE A 89 -5.65 78.80 45.64
N LYS A 90 -4.46 79.10 46.18
CA LYS A 90 -4.26 79.39 47.58
C LYS A 90 -3.83 80.86 47.72
N ASP A 91 -4.28 81.56 48.79
CA ASP A 91 -3.83 82.87 49.14
C ASP A 91 -2.43 82.85 49.82
N THR A 92 -1.94 84.03 50.24
CA THR A 92 -0.68 84.21 50.91
C THR A 92 -0.63 83.54 52.31
N SER A 93 -1.79 83.27 52.90
CA SER A 93 -1.96 82.52 54.17
C SER A 93 -2.00 81.05 53.98
N GLY A 94 -2.01 80.49 52.74
CA GLY A 94 -2.14 79.09 52.42
C GLY A 94 -3.57 78.59 52.38
N GLN A 95 -4.59 79.46 52.58
CA GLN A 95 -5.97 79.07 52.51
C GLN A 95 -6.46 78.96 51.06
N THR A 96 -7.28 77.99 50.72
CA THR A 96 -7.85 77.82 49.37
C THR A 96 -8.91 78.84 49.10
N VAL A 97 -8.70 79.75 48.16
CA VAL A 97 -9.66 80.86 47.77
C VAL A 97 -10.45 80.50 46.51
N GLY A 98 -10.06 79.44 45.79
CA GLY A 98 -10.74 79.02 44.59
C GLY A 98 -10.00 77.89 43.92
N ALA A 99 -10.37 77.55 42.70
CA ALA A 99 -9.64 76.49 41.91
C ALA A 99 -9.70 76.78 40.41
N VAL A 100 -8.72 76.22 39.72
CA VAL A 100 -8.71 76.16 38.24
C VAL A 100 -8.98 74.75 37.81
N SER A 101 -9.99 74.62 36.90
CA SER A 101 -10.34 73.39 36.25
C SER A 101 -9.92 73.41 34.78
N MET A 102 -9.09 72.49 34.34
CA MET A 102 -8.67 72.34 32.93
C MET A 102 -9.29 71.07 32.35
N SER A 103 -10.08 71.17 31.34
CA SER A 103 -10.82 70.04 30.74
C SER A 103 -10.42 69.88 29.27
N ARG A 104 -10.15 68.64 28.87
CA ARG A 104 -9.85 68.29 27.50
C ARG A 104 -10.71 67.14 27.08
N PRO A 105 -11.32 67.12 25.86
CA PRO A 105 -12.04 65.96 25.39
C PRO A 105 -11.11 64.75 25.29
N ILE A 106 -11.58 63.59 25.72
CA ILE A 106 -10.88 62.38 25.52
C ILE A 106 -11.11 61.95 24.08
N PRO A 107 -10.10 61.97 23.20
CA PRO A 107 -10.32 61.70 21.79
C PRO A 107 -10.89 60.32 21.59
N GLU A 108 -12.03 60.24 20.92
CA GLU A 108 -12.63 59.10 20.17
C GLU A 108 -12.29 57.63 20.56
N HIS A 109 -12.06 57.31 21.85
CA HIS A 109 -11.84 55.94 22.29
C HIS A 109 -13.02 55.01 21.97
N GLN A 110 -14.21 55.52 21.79
CA GLN A 110 -15.36 54.70 21.40
C GLN A 110 -15.28 54.27 19.93
N LYS A 111 -14.91 55.15 19.02
CA LYS A 111 -14.77 54.83 17.59
C LYS A 111 -13.64 53.80 17.38
N MET A 112 -12.53 54.00 18.04
CA MET A 112 -11.39 53.04 18.03
C MET A 112 -11.78 51.68 18.59
N LYS A 113 -12.61 51.59 19.66
CA LYS A 113 -13.14 50.31 20.17
C LYS A 113 -14.04 49.61 19.14
N TYR A 114 -14.91 50.33 18.44
CA TYR A 114 -15.75 49.74 17.38
C TYR A 114 -14.93 49.28 16.18
N ASP A 115 -13.90 49.99 15.79
CA ASP A 115 -13.03 49.60 14.67
C ASP A 115 -12.22 48.40 15.01
N ILE A 116 -11.64 48.28 16.23
CA ILE A 116 -10.99 47.10 16.74
C ILE A 116 -11.94 45.89 16.79
N LEU A 117 -13.17 46.09 17.30
CA LEU A 117 -14.17 45.04 17.37
C LEU A 117 -14.57 44.52 15.97
N LYS A 118 -14.75 45.42 14.99
CA LYS A 118 -15.02 45.03 13.59
C LYS A 118 -13.91 44.22 13.00
N VAL A 119 -12.65 44.62 13.18
CA VAL A 119 -11.48 43.89 12.69
C VAL A 119 -11.40 42.47 13.34
N LEU A 120 -11.65 42.40 14.66
CA LEU A 120 -11.70 41.15 15.40
C LEU A 120 -12.82 40.21 14.88
N LEU A 121 -14.04 40.72 14.70
CA LEU A 121 -15.15 39.94 14.20
C LEU A 121 -14.92 39.47 12.76
N LEU A 122 -14.35 40.32 11.91
CA LEU A 122 -14.01 39.99 10.53
C LEU A 122 -12.94 38.89 10.47
N SER A 123 -11.85 39.05 11.25
CA SER A 123 -10.77 38.05 11.30
C SER A 123 -11.25 36.70 11.86
N MET A 124 -12.11 36.70 12.89
CA MET A 124 -12.71 35.49 13.44
C MET A 124 -13.64 34.80 12.41
N GLY A 125 -14.43 35.59 11.66
CA GLY A 125 -15.25 35.05 10.56
C GLY A 125 -14.43 34.41 9.46
N LEU A 126 -13.35 35.06 9.02
CA LEU A 126 -12.42 34.49 8.03
C LEU A 126 -11.74 33.20 8.52
N LEU A 127 -11.29 33.18 9.78
CA LEU A 127 -10.70 31.99 10.40
C LEU A 127 -11.70 30.83 10.45
N LEU A 128 -12.95 31.10 10.81
CA LEU A 128 -14.00 30.09 10.85
C LEU A 128 -14.29 29.51 9.47
N VAL A 129 -14.39 30.34 8.44
CA VAL A 129 -14.54 29.89 7.04
C VAL A 129 -13.35 29.04 6.61
N PHE A 130 -12.13 29.47 6.92
CA PHE A 130 -10.92 28.71 6.63
C PHE A 130 -10.92 27.33 7.30
N LEU A 131 -11.27 27.24 8.59
CA LEU A 131 -11.39 25.99 9.33
C LEU A 131 -12.44 25.05 8.72
N LEU A 132 -13.60 25.60 8.32
CA LEU A 132 -14.64 24.79 7.66
C LEU A 132 -14.17 24.24 6.31
N LEU A 133 -13.47 25.05 5.50
CA LEU A 133 -12.88 24.60 4.23
C LEU A 133 -11.82 23.53 4.45
N MET A 134 -10.93 23.72 5.42
CA MET A 134 -9.91 22.72 5.77
C MET A 134 -10.52 21.40 6.25
N THR A 135 -11.56 21.49 7.11
CA THR A 135 -12.27 20.29 7.58
C THR A 135 -12.97 19.57 6.44
N TYR A 136 -13.63 20.30 5.55
CA TYR A 136 -14.27 19.72 4.35
C TYR A 136 -13.25 19.06 3.43
N PHE A 137 -12.13 19.73 3.17
CA PHE A 137 -11.04 19.17 2.34
C PHE A 137 -10.48 17.90 2.95
N THR A 138 -10.12 17.93 4.24
CA THR A 138 -9.58 16.74 4.94
C THR A 138 -10.58 15.58 4.97
N ALA A 139 -11.85 15.88 5.25
CA ALA A 139 -12.90 14.86 5.27
C ALA A 139 -13.09 14.22 3.88
N SER A 140 -13.23 15.05 2.83
CA SER A 140 -13.52 14.55 1.47
C SER A 140 -12.33 13.91 0.79
N LYS A 141 -11.11 14.41 1.01
CA LYS A 141 -9.90 13.99 0.29
C LYS A 141 -9.08 12.92 1.03
N ILE A 142 -9.24 12.81 2.35
CA ILE A 142 -8.47 11.87 3.17
C ILE A 142 -9.39 10.91 3.92
N SER A 143 -10.29 11.40 4.77
CA SER A 143 -11.03 10.53 5.70
C SER A 143 -12.04 9.61 4.98
N VAL A 144 -12.77 10.12 3.99
CA VAL A 144 -13.75 9.31 3.23
C VAL A 144 -13.05 8.22 2.41
N PRO A 145 -11.99 8.52 1.62
CA PRO A 145 -11.23 7.49 0.92
C PRO A 145 -10.62 6.42 1.83
N ILE A 146 -9.99 6.81 2.93
CA ILE A 146 -9.42 5.85 3.89
C ILE A 146 -10.52 4.94 4.48
N LYS A 147 -11.72 5.48 4.76
CA LYS A 147 -12.84 4.67 5.21
C LYS A 147 -13.28 3.65 4.17
N LYS A 148 -13.33 4.02 2.89
CA LYS A 148 -13.65 3.10 1.78
C LYS A 148 -12.61 1.98 1.67
N ILE A 149 -11.31 2.29 1.74
CA ILE A 149 -10.24 1.30 1.75
C ILE A 149 -10.40 0.35 2.95
N SER A 150 -10.69 0.88 4.13
CA SER A 150 -10.93 0.07 5.34
C SER A 150 -12.14 -0.84 5.20
N GLU A 151 -13.25 -0.37 4.60
CA GLU A 151 -14.44 -1.18 4.34
C GLU A 151 -14.16 -2.28 3.31
N ALA A 152 -13.43 -1.95 2.23
CA ALA A 152 -12.99 -2.92 1.23
C ALA A 152 -12.07 -3.98 1.86
N THR A 153 -11.11 -3.58 2.70
CA THR A 153 -10.24 -4.50 3.43
C THR A 153 -11.02 -5.43 4.37
N LYS A 154 -12.04 -4.92 5.05
CA LYS A 154 -12.92 -5.75 5.91
C LYS A 154 -13.75 -6.74 5.12
N ALA A 155 -14.26 -6.35 3.95
CA ALA A 155 -14.99 -7.25 3.05
C ALA A 155 -14.05 -8.33 2.49
N PHE A 156 -12.85 -7.94 2.11
CA PHE A 156 -11.79 -8.84 1.64
C PHE A 156 -11.41 -9.88 2.70
N ALA A 157 -11.20 -9.45 3.94
CA ALA A 157 -10.88 -10.34 5.07
C ALA A 157 -12.00 -11.35 5.40
N LYS A 158 -13.26 -11.09 4.97
CA LYS A 158 -14.39 -12.02 5.07
C LYS A 158 -14.49 -13.00 3.89
N GLY A 159 -13.50 -13.01 2.99
CA GLY A 159 -13.47 -13.92 1.84
C GLY A 159 -14.06 -13.35 0.55
N ASN A 160 -14.45 -12.07 0.52
CA ASN A 160 -14.88 -11.45 -0.74
C ASN A 160 -13.65 -10.87 -1.46
N PHE A 161 -12.98 -11.72 -2.25
CA PHE A 161 -11.74 -11.35 -2.93
C PHE A 161 -11.96 -10.52 -4.21
N SER A 162 -13.19 -10.39 -4.69
CA SER A 162 -13.51 -9.57 -5.87
C SER A 162 -13.74 -8.09 -5.55
N VAL A 163 -13.74 -7.73 -4.26
CA VAL A 163 -13.92 -6.33 -3.86
C VAL A 163 -12.72 -5.48 -4.30
N ARG A 164 -13.02 -4.29 -4.82
CA ARG A 164 -12.01 -3.29 -5.22
C ARG A 164 -12.39 -1.93 -4.65
N VAL A 165 -11.40 -1.10 -4.46
CA VAL A 165 -11.58 0.33 -4.17
C VAL A 165 -11.82 1.05 -5.48
N ASP A 166 -12.86 1.91 -5.51
CA ASP A 166 -13.33 2.58 -6.72
C ASP A 166 -12.35 3.64 -7.26
N ASP A 167 -12.50 3.97 -8.55
CA ASP A 167 -11.69 4.96 -9.25
C ASP A 167 -11.77 6.36 -8.60
N ALA A 168 -12.91 6.73 -8.01
CA ALA A 168 -13.07 8.01 -7.33
C ALA A 168 -12.14 8.15 -6.11
N THR A 169 -11.72 7.01 -5.52
CA THR A 169 -10.73 6.97 -4.43
C THR A 169 -9.31 7.04 -4.98
N LEU A 170 -9.02 6.38 -6.11
CA LEU A 170 -7.74 6.45 -6.80
C LEU A 170 -7.42 7.88 -7.28
N TYR A 171 -8.44 8.64 -7.70
CA TYR A 171 -8.30 10.04 -8.13
C TYR A 171 -8.68 11.06 -7.04
N SER A 172 -8.47 10.74 -5.78
CA SER A 172 -8.80 11.63 -4.64
C SER A 172 -8.03 12.96 -4.65
N GLY A 173 -6.91 13.04 -5.39
CA GLY A 173 -6.01 14.19 -5.45
C GLY A 173 -5.06 14.27 -4.24
N VAL A 174 -4.90 13.16 -3.50
CA VAL A 174 -3.88 12.95 -2.49
C VAL A 174 -3.11 11.71 -2.91
N ASP A 175 -1.86 11.90 -3.33
CA ASP A 175 -1.05 10.86 -3.99
C ASP A 175 -0.86 9.61 -3.09
N GLU A 176 -0.66 9.79 -1.79
CA GLU A 176 -0.48 8.69 -0.84
C GLU A 176 -1.75 7.84 -0.65
N VAL A 177 -2.92 8.46 -0.74
CA VAL A 177 -4.20 7.75 -0.64
C VAL A 177 -4.48 6.97 -1.93
N ALA A 178 -4.13 7.54 -3.08
CA ALA A 178 -4.23 6.89 -4.37
C ALA A 178 -3.28 5.68 -4.44
N GLU A 179 -2.03 5.84 -4.04
CA GLU A 179 -1.03 4.77 -3.97
C GLU A 179 -1.49 3.62 -3.05
N LEU A 180 -2.05 3.94 -1.88
CA LEU A 180 -2.60 2.93 -0.96
C LEU A 180 -3.78 2.17 -1.57
N ALA A 181 -4.67 2.85 -2.29
CA ALA A 181 -5.82 2.22 -2.95
C ALA A 181 -5.37 1.31 -4.10
N ASP A 182 -4.38 1.75 -4.89
CA ASP A 182 -3.80 0.96 -5.97
C ASP A 182 -3.05 -0.27 -5.43
N ALA A 183 -2.24 -0.10 -4.40
CA ALA A 183 -1.56 -1.21 -3.72
C ALA A 183 -2.57 -2.25 -3.17
N PHE A 184 -3.69 -1.80 -2.57
CA PHE A 184 -4.76 -2.69 -2.15
C PHE A 184 -5.39 -3.44 -3.33
N ASN A 185 -5.71 -2.75 -4.42
CA ASN A 185 -6.32 -3.37 -5.60
C ASN A 185 -5.39 -4.39 -6.26
N ASN A 186 -4.10 -4.10 -6.35
CA ASN A 186 -3.08 -5.02 -6.86
C ASN A 186 -2.96 -6.27 -5.97
N MET A 187 -2.87 -6.08 -4.64
CA MET A 187 -2.87 -7.20 -3.69
C MET A 187 -4.16 -8.04 -3.81
N ALA A 188 -5.32 -7.38 -3.90
CA ALA A 188 -6.61 -8.05 -4.04
C ALA A 188 -6.69 -8.88 -5.33
N HIS A 189 -6.15 -8.36 -6.44
CA HIS A 189 -6.08 -9.07 -7.71
C HIS A 189 -5.21 -10.33 -7.62
N GLU A 190 -4.01 -10.22 -7.02
CA GLU A 190 -3.12 -11.37 -6.90
C GLU A 190 -3.70 -12.46 -5.99
N ILE A 191 -4.36 -12.09 -4.89
CA ILE A 191 -4.99 -13.08 -4.00
C ILE A 191 -6.23 -13.71 -4.64
N GLU A 192 -7.08 -12.94 -5.33
CA GLU A 192 -8.23 -13.47 -6.08
C GLU A 192 -7.79 -14.51 -7.10
N LYS A 193 -6.75 -14.20 -7.89
CA LYS A 193 -6.15 -15.10 -8.86
C LYS A 193 -5.57 -16.36 -8.21
N ALA A 194 -4.90 -16.21 -7.06
CA ALA A 194 -4.36 -17.35 -6.32
C ALA A 194 -5.49 -18.26 -5.80
N GLU A 195 -6.59 -17.68 -5.29
CA GLU A 195 -7.75 -18.43 -4.80
C GLU A 195 -8.50 -19.12 -5.95
N GLU A 196 -8.65 -18.47 -7.10
CA GLU A 196 -9.24 -19.07 -8.30
C GLU A 196 -8.41 -20.29 -8.77
N ILE A 197 -7.09 -20.13 -8.83
CA ILE A 197 -6.16 -21.23 -9.19
C ILE A 197 -6.29 -22.38 -8.19
N LYS A 198 -6.41 -22.10 -6.90
CA LYS A 198 -6.57 -23.10 -5.84
C LYS A 198 -7.92 -23.82 -5.97
N ASN A 199 -9.01 -23.10 -6.18
CA ASN A 199 -10.34 -23.67 -6.31
C ASN A 199 -10.48 -24.55 -7.57
N THR A 200 -9.93 -24.09 -8.69
CA THR A 200 -9.83 -24.86 -9.93
C THR A 200 -9.03 -26.15 -9.67
N PHE A 201 -7.89 -26.06 -8.98
CA PHE A 201 -7.09 -27.22 -8.63
C PHE A 201 -7.87 -28.26 -7.80
N ILE A 202 -8.58 -27.83 -6.76
CA ILE A 202 -9.39 -28.75 -5.93
C ILE A 202 -10.48 -29.43 -6.77
N SER A 203 -11.14 -28.66 -7.66
CA SER A 203 -12.17 -29.18 -8.57
C SER A 203 -11.59 -30.24 -9.51
N ASP A 204 -10.46 -29.93 -10.16
CA ASP A 204 -9.82 -30.82 -11.12
C ASP A 204 -9.32 -32.11 -10.45
N VAL A 205 -8.70 -32.01 -9.28
CA VAL A 205 -8.30 -33.17 -8.46
C VAL A 205 -9.50 -34.04 -8.13
N SER A 206 -10.59 -33.45 -7.68
CA SER A 206 -11.81 -34.18 -7.32
C SER A 206 -12.39 -34.93 -8.53
N HIS A 207 -12.36 -34.29 -9.70
CA HIS A 207 -12.86 -34.91 -10.94
C HIS A 207 -11.97 -36.06 -11.41
N GLU A 208 -10.64 -35.85 -11.45
CA GLU A 208 -9.67 -36.89 -11.90
C GLU A 208 -9.57 -38.09 -10.92
N LEU A 209 -9.92 -37.91 -9.64
CA LEU A 209 -10.04 -39.00 -8.66
C LEU A 209 -11.36 -39.74 -8.76
N ARG A 210 -12.48 -39.04 -9.01
CA ARG A 210 -13.82 -39.63 -9.05
C ARG A 210 -13.96 -40.68 -10.18
N THR A 211 -13.43 -40.38 -11.37
CA THR A 211 -13.54 -41.23 -12.56
C THR A 211 -12.96 -42.64 -12.30
N PRO A 212 -11.67 -42.81 -11.90
CA PRO A 212 -11.12 -44.14 -11.62
C PRO A 212 -11.85 -44.86 -10.47
N MET A 213 -12.22 -44.13 -9.41
CA MET A 213 -12.97 -44.71 -8.29
C MET A 213 -14.33 -45.27 -8.73
N THR A 214 -15.04 -44.57 -9.60
CA THR A 214 -16.33 -45.06 -10.15
C THR A 214 -16.12 -46.30 -11.01
N THR A 215 -15.06 -46.33 -11.84
CA THR A 215 -14.72 -47.48 -12.67
C THR A 215 -14.38 -48.72 -11.83
N ILE A 216 -13.49 -48.53 -10.83
CA ILE A 216 -13.12 -49.59 -9.87
C ILE A 216 -14.35 -50.11 -9.13
N GLY A 217 -15.18 -49.20 -8.56
CA GLY A 217 -16.38 -49.55 -7.83
C GLY A 217 -17.38 -50.33 -8.69
N GLY A 218 -17.64 -49.86 -9.95
CA GLY A 218 -18.54 -50.51 -10.87
C GLY A 218 -18.11 -51.92 -11.26
N PHE A 219 -16.82 -52.15 -11.58
CA PHE A 219 -16.34 -53.48 -11.94
C PHE A 219 -16.30 -54.42 -10.72
N VAL A 220 -15.88 -53.96 -9.57
CA VAL A 220 -15.89 -54.74 -8.33
C VAL A 220 -17.35 -55.09 -7.95
N SER A 221 -18.31 -54.16 -8.03
CA SER A 221 -19.71 -54.47 -7.80
C SER A 221 -20.24 -55.49 -8.79
N GLY A 222 -19.97 -55.32 -10.10
CA GLY A 222 -20.44 -56.26 -11.13
C GLY A 222 -19.85 -57.66 -11.02
N ILE A 223 -18.66 -57.81 -10.38
CA ILE A 223 -18.07 -59.10 -10.04
C ILE A 223 -18.78 -59.69 -8.80
N LEU A 224 -19.06 -58.88 -7.79
CA LEU A 224 -19.68 -59.33 -6.54
C LEU A 224 -21.16 -59.71 -6.66
N ASP A 225 -21.88 -59.10 -7.59
CA ASP A 225 -23.32 -59.36 -7.87
C ASP A 225 -23.53 -60.33 -9.06
N ASP A 226 -22.46 -61.03 -9.52
CA ASP A 226 -22.43 -61.98 -10.63
C ASP A 226 -22.93 -61.41 -11.98
N THR A 227 -23.01 -60.07 -12.12
CA THR A 227 -23.34 -59.41 -13.39
C THR A 227 -22.23 -59.63 -14.43
N ILE A 228 -20.98 -59.78 -13.98
CA ILE A 228 -19.83 -60.09 -14.83
C ILE A 228 -19.57 -61.60 -14.79
N PRO A 229 -19.68 -62.28 -15.95
CA PRO A 229 -19.46 -63.74 -16.02
C PRO A 229 -18.07 -64.14 -15.56
N PRO A 230 -17.93 -65.32 -14.90
CA PRO A 230 -16.63 -65.81 -14.36
C PRO A 230 -15.48 -65.79 -15.38
N GLU A 231 -15.77 -66.11 -16.65
CA GLU A 231 -14.76 -66.16 -17.72
C GLU A 231 -14.13 -64.79 -18.01
N LYS A 232 -14.85 -63.71 -17.71
CA LYS A 232 -14.45 -62.32 -17.97
C LYS A 232 -13.92 -61.61 -16.71
N GLN A 233 -14.10 -62.17 -15.51
CA GLN A 233 -13.73 -61.51 -14.25
C GLN A 233 -12.26 -61.17 -14.21
N LYS A 234 -11.38 -62.01 -14.75
CA LYS A 234 -9.94 -61.81 -14.79
C LYS A 234 -9.58 -60.56 -15.62
N ASP A 235 -10.25 -60.32 -16.72
CA ASP A 235 -10.01 -59.17 -17.58
C ASP A 235 -10.43 -57.88 -16.88
N TYR A 236 -11.60 -57.89 -16.23
CA TYR A 236 -12.07 -56.73 -15.47
C TYR A 236 -11.24 -56.43 -14.20
N LEU A 237 -10.74 -57.51 -13.52
CA LEU A 237 -9.82 -57.33 -12.42
C LEU A 237 -8.48 -56.70 -12.87
N LYS A 238 -8.01 -57.02 -14.10
CA LYS A 238 -6.85 -56.37 -14.68
C LYS A 238 -7.11 -54.87 -14.89
N ILE A 239 -8.29 -54.50 -15.40
CA ILE A 239 -8.69 -53.09 -15.54
C ILE A 239 -8.69 -52.39 -14.16
N VAL A 240 -9.27 -53.04 -13.14
CA VAL A 240 -9.30 -52.53 -11.77
C VAL A 240 -7.84 -52.31 -11.25
N TYR A 241 -6.96 -53.27 -11.47
CA TYR A 241 -5.55 -53.20 -11.08
C TYR A 241 -4.84 -52.02 -11.77
N ASP A 242 -5.03 -51.87 -13.08
CA ASP A 242 -4.43 -50.76 -13.86
C ASP A 242 -4.95 -49.39 -13.38
N GLU A 243 -6.26 -49.33 -13.01
CA GLU A 243 -6.85 -48.08 -12.53
C GLU A 243 -6.42 -47.70 -11.11
N VAL A 244 -6.17 -48.71 -10.23
CA VAL A 244 -5.54 -48.51 -8.91
C VAL A 244 -4.09 -48.02 -9.07
N ALA A 245 -3.32 -48.61 -9.98
CA ALA A 245 -1.96 -48.14 -10.28
C ALA A 245 -1.95 -46.69 -10.84
N ARG A 246 -2.93 -46.36 -11.67
CA ARG A 246 -3.14 -44.99 -12.19
C ARG A 246 -3.46 -44.02 -11.07
N LEU A 247 -4.37 -44.40 -10.15
CA LEU A 247 -4.78 -43.57 -9.00
C LEU A 247 -3.55 -43.31 -8.08
N SER A 248 -2.75 -44.33 -7.82
CA SER A 248 -1.53 -44.17 -7.02
C SER A 248 -0.56 -43.15 -7.64
N ARG A 249 -0.34 -43.24 -8.97
CA ARG A 249 0.50 -42.25 -9.70
C ARG A 249 -0.07 -40.86 -9.64
N LEU A 250 -1.39 -40.69 -9.72
CA LEU A 250 -2.10 -39.40 -9.56
C LEU A 250 -1.83 -38.79 -8.19
N VAL A 251 -2.05 -39.57 -7.11
CA VAL A 251 -1.86 -39.11 -5.74
C VAL A 251 -0.40 -38.68 -5.51
N ASN A 252 0.55 -39.46 -5.97
CA ASN A 252 1.98 -39.12 -5.87
C ASN A 252 2.30 -37.80 -6.62
N SER A 253 1.73 -37.60 -7.80
CA SER A 253 1.89 -36.36 -8.57
C SER A 253 1.29 -35.15 -7.84
N PHE A 254 0.18 -35.30 -7.12
CA PHE A 254 -0.41 -34.25 -6.30
C PHE A 254 0.47 -33.90 -5.09
N LEU A 255 1.03 -34.91 -4.42
CA LEU A 255 1.98 -34.68 -3.31
C LEU A 255 3.21 -33.93 -3.80
N ASP A 256 3.70 -34.23 -4.98
CA ASP A 256 4.83 -33.53 -5.58
C ASP A 256 4.49 -32.06 -5.90
N ILE A 257 3.31 -31.79 -6.48
CA ILE A 257 2.86 -30.42 -6.74
C ILE A 257 2.70 -29.62 -5.44
N THR A 258 2.09 -30.20 -4.40
CA THR A 258 1.91 -29.51 -3.11
C THR A 258 3.25 -29.22 -2.42
N ARG A 259 4.24 -30.11 -2.57
CA ARG A 259 5.61 -29.86 -2.09
C ARG A 259 6.29 -28.74 -2.85
N LEU A 260 6.10 -28.65 -4.17
CA LEU A 260 6.64 -27.59 -5.02
C LEU A 260 6.00 -26.21 -4.74
N GLN A 261 4.74 -26.19 -4.33
CA GLN A 261 4.00 -24.93 -4.03
C GLN A 261 4.24 -24.42 -2.60
N SER A 262 4.63 -25.28 -1.67
CA SER A 262 5.11 -24.79 -0.39
C SER A 262 6.52 -24.23 -0.60
N ASP A 263 6.79 -22.99 -0.15
CA ASP A 263 8.13 -22.35 -0.12
C ASP A 263 9.25 -23.19 0.54
N LYS A 264 8.98 -24.46 0.78
CA LYS A 264 9.86 -25.45 1.41
C LYS A 264 10.63 -26.33 0.42
N LEU A 265 10.56 -26.07 -0.90
CA LEU A 265 11.47 -26.74 -1.81
C LEU A 265 12.88 -26.15 -1.67
N THR A 266 13.55 -26.53 -0.60
CA THR A 266 14.99 -26.37 -0.50
C THR A 266 15.62 -27.33 -1.50
N LEU A 267 15.83 -26.85 -2.74
CA LEU A 267 16.63 -27.55 -3.72
C LEU A 267 17.98 -27.88 -3.08
N LYS A 268 18.44 -29.12 -3.28
CA LYS A 268 19.77 -29.57 -2.84
C LYS A 268 20.66 -29.78 -4.08
N PRO A 269 21.16 -28.67 -4.66
CA PRO A 269 21.98 -28.81 -5.86
C PRO A 269 23.25 -29.57 -5.55
N VAL A 270 23.49 -30.58 -6.35
CA VAL A 270 24.70 -31.41 -6.32
C VAL A 270 25.26 -31.57 -7.74
N ASN A 271 26.56 -31.81 -7.85
CA ASN A 271 27.14 -32.13 -9.15
C ASN A 271 26.93 -33.61 -9.42
N PHE A 272 26.31 -33.96 -10.55
CA PHE A 272 26.10 -35.33 -10.99
C PHE A 272 26.17 -35.45 -12.52
N ASP A 273 26.41 -36.64 -13.03
CA ASP A 273 26.40 -36.95 -14.46
C ASP A 273 24.95 -37.10 -14.94
N ILE A 274 24.49 -36.21 -15.85
CA ILE A 274 23.14 -36.26 -16.43
C ILE A 274 22.98 -37.45 -17.38
N ASN A 275 24.06 -37.90 -18.03
CA ASN A 275 24.04 -39.07 -18.90
C ASN A 275 23.72 -40.35 -18.12
N GLU A 276 24.23 -40.47 -16.88
CA GLU A 276 23.88 -41.57 -15.98
C GLU A 276 22.37 -41.57 -15.66
N VAL A 277 21.81 -40.41 -15.33
CA VAL A 277 20.36 -40.29 -15.03
C VAL A 277 19.53 -40.71 -16.23
N ILE A 278 19.87 -40.23 -17.44
CA ILE A 278 19.17 -40.59 -18.68
C ILE A 278 19.22 -42.08 -18.91
N ARG A 279 20.41 -42.74 -18.78
CA ARG A 279 20.58 -44.19 -18.95
C ARG A 279 19.73 -44.99 -17.96
N ILE A 280 19.75 -44.63 -16.67
CA ILE A 280 18.94 -45.29 -15.63
C ILE A 280 17.43 -45.21 -15.95
N VAL A 281 16.95 -44.06 -16.38
CA VAL A 281 15.53 -43.88 -16.73
C VAL A 281 15.18 -44.68 -17.98
N LEU A 282 16.04 -44.72 -19.00
CA LEU A 282 15.82 -45.50 -20.22
C LEU A 282 15.80 -47.01 -19.93
N ILE A 283 16.68 -47.55 -19.07
CA ILE A 283 16.66 -48.95 -18.62
C ILE A 283 15.30 -49.25 -17.97
N GLY A 284 14.78 -48.36 -17.14
CA GLY A 284 13.43 -48.49 -16.54
C GLY A 284 12.26 -48.51 -17.54
N LEU A 285 12.47 -48.04 -18.76
CA LEU A 285 11.48 -48.01 -19.84
C LEU A 285 11.70 -49.10 -20.91
N GLU A 286 12.78 -49.90 -20.84
CA GLU A 286 13.21 -50.85 -21.86
C GLU A 286 12.06 -51.74 -22.33
N GLN A 287 11.42 -52.46 -21.43
CA GLN A 287 10.29 -53.34 -21.78
C GLN A 287 9.14 -52.62 -22.53
N LYS A 288 8.86 -51.38 -22.14
CA LYS A 288 7.78 -50.57 -22.76
C LYS A 288 8.16 -50.10 -24.17
N LEU A 289 9.45 -49.90 -24.42
CA LEU A 289 10.00 -49.51 -25.72
C LEU A 289 10.09 -50.71 -26.64
N GLU A 290 10.53 -51.87 -26.12
CA GLU A 290 10.58 -53.16 -26.86
C GLU A 290 9.20 -53.64 -27.28
N ASP A 291 8.21 -53.65 -26.37
CA ASP A 291 6.84 -54.05 -26.67
C ASP A 291 6.20 -53.28 -27.85
N ARG A 292 6.74 -52.10 -28.16
CA ARG A 292 6.27 -51.24 -29.26
C ARG A 292 7.30 -51.04 -30.36
N ASN A 293 8.42 -51.77 -30.30
CA ASN A 293 9.51 -51.74 -31.25
C ASN A 293 10.05 -50.31 -31.51
N ILE A 294 10.18 -49.47 -30.42
CA ILE A 294 10.66 -48.11 -30.50
C ILE A 294 12.19 -48.11 -30.40
N SER A 295 12.88 -47.51 -31.40
CA SER A 295 14.32 -47.34 -31.38
C SER A 295 14.74 -46.12 -30.56
N VAL A 296 15.80 -46.25 -29.74
CA VAL A 296 16.38 -45.13 -28.98
C VAL A 296 17.77 -44.82 -29.52
N GLU A 297 17.98 -43.55 -29.85
CA GLU A 297 19.30 -43.07 -30.26
C GLU A 297 19.80 -42.06 -29.22
N LEU A 298 21.05 -42.27 -28.77
CA LEU A 298 21.71 -41.37 -27.81
C LEU A 298 22.83 -40.63 -28.52
N ASP A 299 22.66 -39.31 -28.61
CA ASP A 299 23.65 -38.35 -29.14
C ASP A 299 24.21 -37.56 -27.96
N LEU A 300 25.26 -38.07 -27.34
CA LEU A 300 25.88 -37.53 -26.15
C LEU A 300 27.26 -36.96 -26.49
N ASP A 301 27.44 -35.68 -26.35
CA ASP A 301 28.68 -34.95 -26.70
C ASP A 301 29.92 -35.40 -25.96
N GLU A 302 29.77 -35.90 -24.71
CA GLU A 302 30.89 -36.30 -23.84
C GLU A 302 30.55 -37.56 -23.05
N GLU A 303 31.60 -38.33 -22.69
CA GLU A 303 31.42 -39.52 -21.86
C GLU A 303 30.80 -39.24 -20.49
N ASN A 304 31.13 -38.07 -19.89
CA ASN A 304 30.60 -37.60 -18.61
C ASN A 304 30.18 -36.17 -18.68
N CYS A 305 28.87 -35.90 -18.56
CA CYS A 305 28.29 -34.60 -18.64
C CYS A 305 27.74 -34.12 -17.27
N TYR A 306 28.60 -33.43 -16.51
CA TYR A 306 28.22 -32.97 -15.16
C TYR A 306 27.34 -31.71 -15.19
N VAL A 307 26.25 -31.78 -14.41
CA VAL A 307 25.33 -30.66 -14.16
C VAL A 307 25.26 -30.37 -12.65
N ASN A 308 24.92 -29.12 -12.30
CA ASN A 308 24.69 -28.68 -10.92
C ASN A 308 23.21 -28.43 -10.69
N ALA A 309 22.50 -29.40 -10.13
CA ALA A 309 21.07 -29.35 -9.89
C ALA A 309 20.63 -30.28 -8.76
N ASP A 310 19.36 -30.26 -8.37
CA ASP A 310 18.77 -31.26 -7.48
C ASP A 310 18.55 -32.57 -8.27
N ARG A 311 19.35 -33.60 -7.95
CA ARG A 311 19.39 -34.88 -8.70
C ARG A 311 18.01 -35.54 -8.76
N ASP A 312 17.30 -35.58 -7.63
CA ASP A 312 16.00 -36.26 -7.55
C ASP A 312 14.95 -35.56 -8.38
N SER A 313 14.92 -34.21 -8.31
CA SER A 313 14.03 -33.39 -9.10
C SER A 313 14.31 -33.51 -10.60
N ILE A 314 15.56 -33.47 -11.01
CA ILE A 314 15.95 -33.64 -12.45
C ILE A 314 15.69 -35.08 -12.93
N THR A 315 15.88 -36.07 -12.10
CA THR A 315 15.49 -37.47 -12.44
C THR A 315 13.99 -37.54 -12.76
N ARG A 316 13.13 -36.81 -12.01
CA ARG A 316 11.69 -36.73 -12.29
C ARG A 316 11.40 -35.97 -13.61
N VAL A 317 12.16 -34.92 -13.93
CA VAL A 317 12.04 -34.20 -15.22
C VAL A 317 12.31 -35.17 -16.37
N VAL A 318 13.46 -35.88 -16.33
CA VAL A 318 13.86 -36.80 -17.38
C VAL A 318 12.85 -37.95 -17.49
N THR A 319 12.42 -38.54 -16.35
CA THR A 319 11.40 -39.60 -16.33
C THR A 319 10.09 -39.16 -16.98
N ASN A 320 9.57 -37.98 -16.65
CA ASN A 320 8.32 -37.46 -17.24
C ASN A 320 8.45 -37.22 -18.75
N LEU A 321 9.56 -36.65 -19.21
CA LEU A 321 9.79 -36.40 -20.62
C LEU A 321 9.98 -37.68 -21.42
N LEU A 322 10.77 -38.64 -20.93
CA LEU A 322 10.99 -39.92 -21.58
C LEU A 322 9.72 -40.81 -21.57
N ASP A 323 8.96 -40.85 -20.47
CA ASP A 323 7.65 -41.54 -20.43
C ASP A 323 6.67 -40.96 -21.43
N ASN A 324 6.63 -39.62 -21.57
CA ASN A 324 5.83 -38.95 -22.59
C ASN A 324 6.33 -39.31 -24.00
N ALA A 325 7.64 -39.30 -24.25
CA ALA A 325 8.21 -39.70 -25.52
C ALA A 325 7.84 -41.16 -25.85
N ALA A 326 8.03 -42.11 -24.95
CA ALA A 326 7.65 -43.50 -25.14
C ALA A 326 6.17 -43.69 -25.41
N LYS A 327 5.30 -42.88 -24.78
CA LYS A 327 3.84 -42.94 -24.90
C LYS A 327 3.32 -42.42 -26.24
N PHE A 328 3.88 -41.28 -26.73
CA PHE A 328 3.41 -40.59 -27.91
C PHE A 328 4.18 -40.91 -29.19
N THR A 329 5.27 -41.67 -29.09
CA THR A 329 5.92 -42.23 -30.26
C THR A 329 5.02 -43.25 -30.96
N ASN A 330 5.03 -43.27 -32.27
CA ASN A 330 4.34 -44.31 -33.05
C ASN A 330 5.05 -45.66 -32.88
N ASP A 331 4.33 -46.76 -33.11
CA ASP A 331 4.96 -48.07 -33.15
C ASP A 331 6.00 -48.14 -34.28
N ASN A 332 7.13 -48.76 -34.04
CA ASN A 332 8.36 -48.74 -34.87
C ASN A 332 8.96 -47.32 -35.05
N GLY A 333 8.60 -46.36 -34.14
CA GLY A 333 9.12 -45.01 -34.17
C GLY A 333 10.51 -44.88 -33.50
N LYS A 334 10.96 -43.63 -33.35
CA LYS A 334 12.27 -43.28 -32.84
C LYS A 334 12.19 -42.25 -31.74
N ILE A 335 12.98 -42.44 -30.68
CA ILE A 335 13.28 -41.42 -29.66
C ILE A 335 14.76 -41.06 -29.77
N THR A 336 15.07 -39.79 -29.88
CA THR A 336 16.46 -39.28 -29.88
C THR A 336 16.66 -38.43 -28.64
N VAL A 337 17.69 -38.73 -27.86
CA VAL A 337 18.11 -37.96 -26.69
C VAL A 337 19.48 -37.36 -26.97
N SER A 338 19.59 -36.04 -26.97
CA SER A 338 20.87 -35.36 -27.13
C SER A 338 21.20 -34.50 -25.92
N VAL A 339 22.49 -34.51 -25.57
CA VAL A 339 23.05 -33.69 -24.50
C VAL A 339 24.25 -32.94 -25.03
N THR A 340 24.17 -31.60 -25.03
CA THR A 340 25.19 -30.71 -25.54
C THR A 340 25.64 -29.74 -24.47
N GLN A 341 26.95 -29.61 -24.24
CA GLN A 341 27.49 -28.65 -23.28
C GLN A 341 27.93 -27.36 -23.93
N SER A 342 27.55 -26.25 -23.32
CA SER A 342 28.07 -24.91 -23.61
C SER A 342 29.04 -24.46 -22.51
N GLN A 343 29.49 -23.20 -22.55
CA GLN A 343 30.39 -22.64 -21.55
C GLN A 343 29.80 -22.67 -20.12
N HIS A 344 28.52 -22.37 -19.97
CA HIS A 344 27.84 -22.20 -18.69
C HIS A 344 26.69 -23.19 -18.46
N ASP A 345 26.08 -23.68 -19.53
CA ASP A 345 24.87 -24.49 -19.52
C ASP A 345 25.09 -25.84 -20.22
N THR A 346 24.32 -26.81 -19.78
CA THR A 346 24.15 -28.10 -20.44
C THR A 346 22.74 -28.17 -20.98
N PHE A 347 22.57 -28.33 -22.28
CA PHE A 347 21.30 -28.48 -22.96
C PHE A 347 20.94 -29.94 -23.13
N ILE A 348 19.73 -30.30 -22.76
CA ILE A 348 19.17 -31.63 -22.90
C ILE A 348 17.98 -31.56 -23.83
N SER A 349 17.98 -32.31 -24.93
CA SER A 349 16.89 -32.47 -25.86
C SER A 349 16.36 -33.89 -25.85
N ILE A 350 15.03 -34.03 -25.79
CA ILE A 350 14.33 -35.30 -25.93
C ILE A 350 13.33 -35.15 -27.06
N LYS A 351 13.60 -35.81 -28.18
CA LYS A 351 12.81 -35.78 -29.42
C LYS A 351 12.19 -37.14 -29.68
N ASN A 352 10.93 -37.15 -30.01
CA ASN A 352 10.24 -38.37 -30.42
C ASN A 352 9.47 -38.16 -31.73
N THR A 353 9.48 -39.17 -32.61
CA THR A 353 8.57 -39.23 -33.77
C THR A 353 7.17 -39.61 -33.30
N GLY A 354 6.13 -39.06 -33.95
CA GLY A 354 4.76 -39.39 -33.55
C GLY A 354 3.73 -38.33 -33.95
N CYS A 355 2.68 -38.19 -33.16
CA CYS A 355 1.57 -37.32 -33.49
C CYS A 355 1.92 -35.82 -33.49
N GLY A 356 3.08 -35.42 -32.92
CA GLY A 356 3.46 -34.04 -32.81
C GLY A 356 2.49 -33.25 -31.91
N ILE A 357 2.67 -31.92 -31.91
CA ILE A 357 1.93 -30.96 -31.11
C ILE A 357 1.61 -29.75 -32.00
N SER A 358 0.35 -29.37 -32.15
CA SER A 358 -0.03 -28.19 -32.91
C SER A 358 0.41 -26.88 -32.22
N ASP A 359 0.51 -25.77 -32.95
CA ASP A 359 0.94 -24.48 -32.39
C ASP A 359 -0.01 -23.97 -31.29
N GLU A 360 -1.29 -24.21 -31.41
CA GLU A 360 -2.29 -23.87 -30.39
C GLU A 360 -2.05 -24.67 -29.09
N GLN A 361 -1.69 -25.95 -29.24
CA GLN A 361 -1.46 -26.84 -28.11
C GLN A 361 -0.13 -26.54 -27.39
N LYS A 362 0.90 -26.05 -28.09
CA LYS A 362 2.22 -25.77 -27.49
C LYS A 362 2.15 -24.85 -26.28
N GLN A 363 1.22 -23.88 -26.27
CA GLN A 363 1.00 -22.98 -25.13
C GLN A 363 0.24 -23.64 -23.98
N MET A 364 -0.50 -24.70 -24.27
CA MET A 364 -1.43 -25.32 -23.33
C MET A 364 -0.86 -26.58 -22.66
N ILE A 365 0.09 -27.28 -23.30
CA ILE A 365 0.61 -28.58 -22.81
C ILE A 365 1.27 -28.50 -21.44
N PHE A 366 1.73 -27.33 -21.01
CA PHE A 366 2.30 -27.09 -19.69
C PHE A 366 1.25 -26.68 -18.64
N LYS A 367 -0.03 -26.53 -19.03
CA LYS A 367 -1.12 -26.32 -18.06
C LYS A 367 -1.46 -27.62 -17.34
N ARG A 368 -1.92 -27.52 -16.09
CA ARG A 368 -2.37 -28.65 -15.28
C ARG A 368 -3.52 -29.38 -15.97
N PHE A 369 -3.51 -30.72 -15.92
CA PHE A 369 -4.57 -31.60 -16.45
C PHE A 369 -4.86 -31.44 -17.94
N TYR A 370 -4.02 -30.68 -18.65
CA TYR A 370 -4.21 -30.53 -20.08
C TYR A 370 -3.87 -31.82 -20.81
N LYS A 371 -4.75 -32.24 -21.70
CA LYS A 371 -4.61 -33.40 -22.57
C LYS A 371 -4.99 -32.97 -23.99
N ALA A 372 -4.08 -33.10 -24.94
CA ALA A 372 -4.25 -32.64 -26.32
C ALA A 372 -5.47 -33.27 -27.03
N ASP A 373 -5.83 -34.51 -26.68
CA ASP A 373 -6.96 -35.24 -27.23
C ASP A 373 -7.71 -36.02 -26.15
N LYS A 374 -8.95 -35.58 -25.81
CA LYS A 374 -9.78 -36.26 -24.80
C LYS A 374 -10.20 -37.69 -25.27
N SER A 375 -10.33 -37.92 -26.55
CA SER A 375 -10.80 -39.23 -27.11
C SER A 375 -9.66 -40.25 -27.25
N ARG A 376 -8.44 -39.84 -27.62
CA ARG A 376 -7.27 -40.70 -27.73
C ARG A 376 -6.57 -40.94 -26.39
N SER A 377 -6.73 -40.07 -25.40
CA SER A 377 -6.08 -40.16 -24.10
C SER A 377 -6.72 -41.18 -23.17
N LEU A 378 -7.97 -41.62 -23.41
CA LEU A 378 -8.62 -42.70 -22.65
C LEU A 378 -7.85 -44.03 -22.76
N ASN A 379 -7.23 -44.32 -23.91
CA ASN A 379 -6.41 -45.53 -24.12
C ASN A 379 -4.94 -45.36 -23.76
N LYS A 380 -4.40 -44.13 -23.57
CA LYS A 380 -2.96 -43.87 -23.32
C LYS A 380 -2.63 -43.40 -21.91
N GLY A 381 -3.58 -43.38 -20.95
CA GLY A 381 -3.34 -43.37 -19.50
C GLY A 381 -2.55 -42.21 -18.90
N GLY A 382 -2.64 -40.96 -19.45
CA GLY A 382 -1.92 -39.81 -18.91
C GLY A 382 -2.72 -39.02 -17.89
N THR A 383 -2.04 -38.49 -16.85
CA THR A 383 -2.62 -37.65 -15.80
C THR A 383 -2.77 -36.17 -16.22
N GLY A 384 -2.05 -35.72 -17.27
CA GLY A 384 -1.96 -34.31 -17.67
C GLY A 384 -1.15 -33.43 -16.69
N ILE A 385 -0.43 -34.05 -15.76
CA ILE A 385 0.34 -33.35 -14.71
C ILE A 385 1.85 -33.36 -15.04
N GLY A 386 2.33 -34.33 -15.80
CA GLY A 386 3.78 -34.54 -15.98
C GLY A 386 4.53 -33.34 -16.55
N LEU A 387 4.04 -32.71 -17.64
CA LEU A 387 4.68 -31.53 -18.22
C LEU A 387 4.55 -30.28 -17.35
N TYR A 388 3.45 -30.13 -16.61
CA TYR A 388 3.31 -29.06 -15.62
C TYR A 388 4.37 -29.21 -14.51
N LEU A 389 4.58 -30.44 -14.01
CA LEU A 389 5.62 -30.73 -13.02
C LEU A 389 7.03 -30.42 -13.56
N VAL A 390 7.32 -30.83 -14.79
CA VAL A 390 8.59 -30.51 -15.49
C VAL A 390 8.84 -29.01 -15.50
N LYS A 391 7.87 -28.22 -15.95
CA LYS A 391 8.01 -26.76 -16.01
C LYS A 391 8.25 -26.15 -14.64
N ASN A 392 7.54 -26.57 -13.59
CA ASN A 392 7.74 -26.05 -12.24
C ASN A 392 9.10 -26.44 -11.64
N ILE A 393 9.57 -27.67 -11.83
CA ILE A 393 10.89 -28.10 -11.36
C ILE A 393 11.98 -27.26 -12.04
N LEU A 394 11.91 -27.07 -13.34
CA LEU A 394 12.90 -26.29 -14.09
C LEU A 394 12.85 -24.81 -13.70
N SER A 395 11.65 -24.23 -13.54
CA SER A 395 11.49 -22.87 -13.04
C SER A 395 12.06 -22.69 -11.63
N ALA A 396 11.92 -23.67 -10.73
CA ALA A 396 12.54 -23.64 -9.41
C ALA A 396 14.08 -23.65 -9.47
N HIS A 397 14.66 -24.23 -10.54
CA HIS A 397 16.10 -24.16 -10.83
C HIS A 397 16.52 -22.89 -11.61
N GLY A 398 15.60 -21.93 -11.83
CA GLY A 398 15.84 -20.72 -12.63
C GLY A 398 16.01 -21.01 -14.12
N LYS A 399 15.50 -22.15 -14.60
CA LYS A 399 15.57 -22.60 -16.00
C LYS A 399 14.16 -22.73 -16.59
N ASP A 400 14.08 -22.80 -17.93
CA ASP A 400 12.80 -23.01 -18.63
C ASP A 400 12.90 -24.19 -19.59
N ILE A 401 11.77 -24.62 -20.13
CA ILE A 401 11.63 -25.68 -21.12
C ILE A 401 10.93 -25.13 -22.38
N THR A 402 11.47 -25.47 -23.53
CA THR A 402 10.90 -25.14 -24.83
C THR A 402 10.42 -26.40 -25.53
N VAL A 403 9.44 -26.24 -26.44
CA VAL A 403 8.93 -27.32 -27.29
C VAL A 403 9.01 -26.92 -28.73
N ASN A 404 9.72 -27.73 -29.54
CA ASN A 404 9.74 -27.69 -30.99
C ASN A 404 8.96 -28.86 -31.52
N SER A 405 7.97 -28.64 -32.36
CA SER A 405 7.13 -29.75 -32.81
C SER A 405 6.48 -29.41 -34.15
N VAL A 406 6.32 -30.43 -34.98
CA VAL A 406 5.52 -30.42 -36.19
C VAL A 406 4.42 -31.48 -36.03
N GLU A 407 3.17 -31.05 -36.16
CA GLU A 407 2.02 -31.96 -36.02
C GLU A 407 2.10 -33.09 -37.05
N GLY A 408 1.93 -34.32 -36.58
CA GLY A 408 2.03 -35.53 -37.38
C GLY A 408 3.46 -36.06 -37.59
N GLU A 409 4.50 -35.32 -37.21
CA GLU A 409 5.88 -35.73 -37.46
C GLU A 409 6.68 -36.00 -36.18
N TYR A 410 6.86 -34.99 -35.34
CA TYR A 410 7.69 -35.11 -34.14
C TYR A 410 7.33 -34.09 -33.06
N ALA A 411 7.74 -34.41 -31.83
CA ALA A 411 7.83 -33.45 -30.73
C ALA A 411 9.22 -33.51 -30.10
N GLU A 412 9.82 -32.36 -29.81
CA GLU A 412 11.12 -32.18 -29.17
C GLU A 412 10.98 -31.22 -27.98
N PHE A 413 11.41 -31.69 -26.83
CA PHE A 413 11.47 -30.90 -25.61
C PHE A 413 12.92 -30.59 -25.27
N VAL A 414 13.23 -29.29 -25.11
CA VAL A 414 14.59 -28.82 -24.85
C VAL A 414 14.61 -28.03 -23.57
N PHE A 415 15.52 -28.35 -22.66
CA PHE A 415 15.76 -27.60 -21.44
C PHE A 415 17.25 -27.49 -21.14
N SER A 416 17.64 -26.55 -20.26
CA SER A 416 19.05 -26.40 -19.86
C SER A 416 19.20 -26.54 -18.35
N LEU A 417 20.42 -26.92 -17.94
CA LEU A 417 20.86 -26.95 -16.54
C LEU A 417 22.22 -26.28 -16.42
N ASP A 418 22.54 -25.75 -15.25
CA ASP A 418 23.86 -25.20 -14.98
C ASP A 418 24.93 -26.27 -15.13
N LYS A 419 26.02 -25.93 -15.81
CA LYS A 419 27.16 -26.83 -15.95
C LYS A 419 27.78 -27.12 -14.60
N GLY A 420 27.91 -28.41 -14.29
CA GLY A 420 28.52 -28.88 -13.07
C GLY A 420 30.05 -28.96 -13.18
N LYS A 421 30.71 -28.98 -12.05
CA LYS A 421 32.16 -29.24 -11.97
C LYS A 421 32.43 -30.69 -11.60
N TYR A 422 33.28 -31.34 -12.34
CA TYR A 422 33.82 -32.65 -11.93
C TYR A 422 34.56 -32.49 -10.59
N LYS A 423 34.05 -33.05 -9.51
CA LYS A 423 34.82 -33.25 -8.29
C LYS A 423 35.62 -34.52 -8.48
N ARG A 424 36.92 -34.44 -8.86
CA ARG A 424 37.83 -35.53 -8.73
C ARG A 424 37.69 -36.10 -7.30
N ARG A 425 37.08 -37.25 -7.16
CA ARG A 425 37.05 -37.94 -5.88
C ARG A 425 38.52 -38.29 -5.53
N ALA A 426 38.79 -38.28 -4.23
CA ALA A 426 40.11 -38.55 -3.62
C ALA A 426 40.78 -39.86 -4.02
N ILE A 427 40.33 -40.51 -5.09
CA ILE A 427 40.97 -41.72 -5.67
C ILE A 427 42.35 -41.37 -6.25
N ASP A 428 42.50 -40.20 -6.93
CA ASP A 428 43.80 -39.73 -7.42
C ASP A 428 44.80 -39.44 -6.30
N SER A 429 44.34 -39.09 -5.11
CA SER A 429 45.22 -38.90 -3.94
C SER A 429 45.66 -40.25 -3.32
N ALA A 430 44.86 -41.29 -3.49
CA ALA A 430 45.21 -42.65 -3.06
C ALA A 430 46.16 -43.33 -4.09
N GLU A 431 45.91 -43.16 -5.40
CA GLU A 431 46.81 -43.64 -6.46
C GLU A 431 48.16 -42.91 -6.41
N LYS A 432 48.17 -41.60 -6.16
CA LYS A 432 49.42 -40.86 -5.97
C LYS A 432 50.16 -41.32 -4.72
N ARG A 433 49.50 -41.64 -3.62
CA ARG A 433 50.09 -42.21 -2.42
C ARG A 433 50.64 -43.66 -2.67
N ILE A 434 49.91 -44.45 -3.46
CA ILE A 434 50.35 -45.81 -3.82
C ILE A 434 51.60 -45.78 -4.75
N ASN A 435 51.61 -44.86 -5.71
CA ASN A 435 52.76 -44.66 -6.60
C ASN A 435 53.96 -44.06 -5.87
N ASP A 436 53.76 -43.17 -4.89
CA ASP A 436 54.86 -42.66 -4.05
C ASP A 436 55.46 -43.75 -3.13
N ILE A 437 54.63 -44.70 -2.65
CA ILE A 437 55.08 -45.81 -1.81
C ILE A 437 55.78 -46.87 -2.65
N ASN A 438 55.46 -47.03 -3.94
CA ASN A 438 56.15 -48.03 -4.82
C ASN A 438 57.45 -47.50 -5.46
N ASN A 439 57.77 -46.19 -5.27
CA ASN A 439 59.00 -45.56 -5.76
C ASN A 439 60.00 -45.22 -4.65
N GLU A 440 59.74 -45.56 -3.39
CA GLU A 440 60.68 -45.64 -2.27
C GLU A 440 61.13 -47.11 -2.03
#